data_6ae6fef7aa873983eaac79a1742abd49
#
_entry.id   6ae6fef7aa873983eaac79a1742abd49
#
_cell.length_a   1.000
_cell.length_b   1.000
_cell.length_c   1.000
_cell.angle_alpha   90.00
_cell.angle_beta   90.00
_cell.angle_gamma   90.00
#
_symmetry.space_group_name_H-M   'P 1'
#
loop_
_entity.id
_entity.type
_entity.pdbx_description
1 polymer ?
#
loop_
_entity_poly.entity_id
_entity_poly.type
_entity_poly.pdbx_seq_one_letter_code
_entity_poly.pdbx_strand_id
1 'polypeptide(L)' 'MEKRIKVGGMKCMHCKANVEKSLKSVDGVADAEVDLETGIVRIVLERDVSDSLLMDAVKEKGFEPVQMI' A
#
# COMPACT_ATOMS: atom_id res chain seq x y z
N MET A 1 -7.53 -8.17 9.96
CA MET A 1 -6.05 -8.11 9.96
C MET A 1 -5.58 -6.81 9.33
N GLU A 2 -4.48 -6.29 9.80
CA GLU A 2 -3.94 -5.02 9.32
C GLU A 2 -2.44 -5.13 9.13
N LYS A 3 -1.95 -4.56 8.04
CA LYS A 3 -0.51 -4.48 7.77
C LYS A 3 -0.14 -3.06 7.40
N ARG A 4 1.11 -2.70 7.61
CA ARG A 4 1.63 -1.38 7.27
C ARG A 4 2.90 -1.52 6.45
N ILE A 5 3.00 -0.69 5.42
CA ILE A 5 4.17 -0.66 4.54
C ILE A 5 4.68 0.77 4.47
N LYS A 6 5.97 0.96 4.64
CA LYS A 6 6.57 2.26 4.38
C LYS A 6 6.93 2.33 2.90
N VAL A 7 6.45 3.36 2.21
CA VAL A 7 6.62 3.52 0.78
C VAL A 7 7.31 4.86 0.50
N GLY A 8 8.34 4.82 -0.33
CA GLY A 8 9.03 6.02 -0.77
C GLY A 8 8.45 6.57 -2.06
N GLY A 9 8.63 7.86 -2.30
CA GLY A 9 8.27 8.50 -3.57
C GLY A 9 6.85 9.03 -3.66
N MET A 10 6.04 8.85 -2.63
CA MET A 10 4.68 9.42 -2.62
C MET A 10 4.76 10.87 -2.17
N LYS A 11 4.50 11.79 -3.09
CA LYS A 11 4.64 13.22 -2.80
C LYS A 11 3.38 14.05 -3.06
N CYS A 12 2.33 13.45 -3.60
CA CYS A 12 1.11 14.18 -3.94
C CYS A 12 -0.13 13.32 -3.78
N MET A 13 -1.29 13.96 -3.83
CA MET A 13 -2.58 13.28 -3.68
C MET A 13 -2.82 12.24 -4.79
N HIS A 14 -2.31 12.50 -5.98
CA HIS A 14 -2.41 11.55 -7.09
C HIS A 14 -1.68 10.25 -6.77
N CYS A 15 -0.49 10.36 -6.21
CA CYS A 15 0.30 9.20 -5.82
C CYS A 15 -0.44 8.40 -4.76
N LYS A 16 -0.98 9.10 -3.76
CA LYS A 16 -1.77 8.48 -2.71
C LYS A 16 -2.95 7.69 -3.30
N ALA A 17 -3.72 8.32 -4.16
CA ALA A 17 -4.90 7.69 -4.77
C ALA A 17 -4.52 6.46 -5.59
N ASN A 18 -3.44 6.53 -6.36
CA ASN A 18 -2.96 5.43 -7.18
C ASN A 18 -2.55 4.22 -6.32
N VAL A 19 -1.81 4.47 -5.25
CA VAL A 19 -1.38 3.40 -4.34
C VAL A 19 -2.58 2.76 -3.66
N GLU A 20 -3.49 3.57 -3.14
CA GLU A 20 -4.70 3.06 -2.49
C GLU A 20 -5.52 2.20 -3.46
N LYS A 21 -5.71 2.67 -4.68
CA LYS A 21 -6.47 1.96 -5.69
C LYS A 21 -5.80 0.63 -6.06
N SER A 22 -4.49 0.64 -6.23
CA SER A 22 -3.74 -0.56 -6.56
C SER A 22 -3.86 -1.60 -5.46
N LEU A 23 -3.72 -1.19 -4.20
CA LEU A 23 -3.81 -2.10 -3.08
C LEU A 23 -5.23 -2.64 -2.90
N LYS A 24 -6.23 -1.80 -3.08
CA LYS A 24 -7.63 -2.24 -2.98
C LYS A 24 -8.00 -3.25 -4.06
N SER A 25 -7.27 -3.29 -5.16
CA SER A 25 -7.52 -4.26 -6.21
C SER A 25 -6.92 -5.64 -5.90
N VAL A 26 -6.06 -5.73 -4.87
CA VAL A 26 -5.49 -7.00 -4.46
C VAL A 26 -6.55 -7.83 -3.74
N ASP A 27 -6.69 -9.09 -4.16
CA ASP A 27 -7.67 -9.99 -3.56
C ASP A 27 -7.32 -10.23 -2.08
N GLY A 28 -8.29 -10.00 -1.21
CA GLY A 28 -8.10 -10.13 0.23
C GLY A 28 -7.88 -8.81 0.95
N VAL A 29 -7.73 -7.70 0.21
CA VAL A 29 -7.60 -6.37 0.82
C VAL A 29 -8.98 -5.74 0.94
N ALA A 30 -9.38 -5.40 2.18
CA ALA A 30 -10.66 -4.76 2.44
C ALA A 30 -10.57 -3.25 2.27
N ASP A 31 -9.44 -2.65 2.67
CA ASP A 31 -9.25 -1.21 2.56
C ASP A 31 -7.76 -0.88 2.56
N ALA A 32 -7.43 0.30 2.09
CA ALA A 32 -6.05 0.79 2.10
C ALA A 32 -6.07 2.31 2.27
N GLU A 33 -5.19 2.81 3.12
CA GLU A 33 -5.08 4.23 3.40
C GLU A 33 -3.62 4.64 3.42
N VAL A 34 -3.30 5.74 2.74
CA VAL A 34 -1.95 6.27 2.64
C VAL A 34 -1.81 7.52 3.50
N ASP A 35 -0.74 7.58 4.29
CA ASP A 35 -0.36 8.78 5.03
C ASP A 35 0.84 9.41 4.32
N LEU A 36 0.60 10.57 3.69
CA LEU A 36 1.64 11.27 2.92
C LEU A 36 2.72 11.88 3.81
N GLU A 37 2.40 12.19 5.05
CA GLU A 37 3.37 12.78 5.98
C GLU A 37 4.45 11.80 6.37
N THR A 38 4.05 10.57 6.65
CA THR A 38 4.98 9.54 7.12
C THR A 38 5.42 8.59 6.03
N GLY A 39 4.69 8.55 4.92
CA GLY A 39 4.93 7.59 3.85
C GLY A 39 4.47 6.19 4.19
N ILE A 40 3.65 6.04 5.22
CA ILE A 40 3.15 4.73 5.66
C ILE A 40 1.78 4.45 5.05
N VAL A 41 1.64 3.28 4.47
CA VAL A 41 0.38 2.79 3.92
C VAL A 41 -0.21 1.77 4.88
N ARG A 42 -1.41 2.04 5.35
CA ARG A 42 -2.14 1.12 6.22
C ARG A 42 -3.09 0.28 5.37
N ILE A 43 -2.97 -1.02 5.49
CA ILE A 43 -3.76 -1.96 4.70
C ILE A 43 -4.60 -2.82 5.62
N VAL A 44 -5.92 -2.79 5.41
CA VAL A 44 -6.85 -3.63 6.16
C VAL A 44 -7.16 -4.85 5.31
N LEU A 45 -6.97 -6.02 5.88
CA LEU A 45 -7.14 -7.29 5.17
C LEU A 45 -8.38 -8.04 5.64
N GLU A 46 -9.08 -8.66 4.69
CA GLU A 46 -10.20 -9.56 5.00
C GLU A 46 -9.70 -10.94 5.34
N ARG A 47 -8.52 -11.29 4.84
CA ARG A 47 -7.87 -12.58 5.05
C ARG A 47 -6.36 -12.40 4.94
N ASP A 48 -5.62 -13.45 5.22
CA ASP A 48 -4.17 -13.39 5.16
C ASP A 48 -3.69 -13.22 3.72
N VAL A 49 -2.95 -12.15 3.47
CA VAL A 49 -2.39 -11.83 2.16
C VAL A 49 -0.88 -11.73 2.30
N SER A 50 -0.16 -12.33 1.37
CA SER A 50 1.30 -12.30 1.36
C SER A 50 1.84 -10.87 1.26
N ASP A 51 2.89 -10.58 2.02
CA ASP A 51 3.56 -9.27 1.94
C ASP A 51 4.08 -8.99 0.54
N SER A 52 4.53 -10.04 -0.16
CA SER A 52 5.03 -9.89 -1.53
C SER A 52 3.97 -9.36 -2.48
N LEU A 53 2.72 -9.81 -2.34
CA LEU A 53 1.63 -9.33 -3.19
C LEU A 53 1.36 -7.85 -2.95
N LEU A 54 1.43 -7.42 -1.70
CA LEU A 54 1.21 -6.02 -1.35
C LEU A 54 2.34 -5.14 -1.88
N MET A 55 3.57 -5.59 -1.73
CA MET A 55 4.74 -4.87 -2.25
C MET A 55 4.71 -4.78 -3.77
N ASP A 56 4.33 -5.85 -4.46
CA ASP A 56 4.22 -5.85 -5.91
C ASP A 56 3.17 -4.86 -6.40
N ALA A 57 2.04 -4.75 -5.69
CA ALA A 57 1.01 -3.79 -6.05
C ALA A 57 1.53 -2.35 -5.97
N VAL A 58 2.37 -2.07 -4.98
CA VAL A 58 3.00 -0.74 -4.84
C VAL A 58 4.00 -0.52 -5.97
N LYS A 59 4.82 -1.52 -6.30
CA LYS A 59 5.82 -1.42 -7.36
C LYS A 59 5.20 -1.19 -8.74
N GLU A 60 4.06 -1.78 -9.00
CA GLU A 60 3.35 -1.62 -10.28
C GLU A 60 3.01 -0.16 -10.57
N LYS A 61 2.83 0.65 -9.54
CA LYS A 61 2.52 2.06 -9.70
C LYS A 61 3.76 2.95 -9.73
N GLY A 62 4.95 2.35 -9.73
CA GLY A 62 6.19 3.09 -9.83
C GLY A 62 6.73 3.61 -8.50
N PHE A 63 6.19 3.13 -7.39
CA PHE A 63 6.66 3.50 -6.07
C PHE A 63 7.53 2.40 -5.48
N GLU A 64 8.35 2.76 -4.50
CA GLU A 64 9.28 1.82 -3.90
C GLU A 64 8.83 1.43 -2.50
N PRO A 65 8.47 0.15 -2.26
CA PRO A 65 8.18 -0.31 -0.92
C PRO A 65 9.48 -0.42 -0.15
N VAL A 66 9.62 0.40 0.92
CA VAL A 66 10.86 0.48 1.69
C VAL A 66 10.95 -0.68 2.68
N GLN A 67 9.90 -0.86 3.48
CA GLN A 67 9.87 -1.97 4.44
C GLN A 67 8.45 -2.21 4.95
N MET A 68 8.23 -3.43 5.43
CA MET A 68 7.01 -3.76 6.16
C MET A 68 7.18 -3.34 7.62
N ILE A 69 6.17 -2.76 8.18
CA ILE A 69 6.19 -2.31 9.58
C ILE A 69 5.29 -3.18 10.43
#